data_190dd6886df897468ef8072c2f7013a2
#
_entry.id   190dd6886df897468ef8072c2f7013a2
#
_cell.length_a   1.000
_cell.length_b   1.000
_cell.length_c   1.000
_cell.angle_alpha   90.00
_cell.angle_beta   90.00
_cell.angle_gamma   90.00
#
_symmetry.space_group_name_H-M   'P 1'
#
loop_
_entity.id
_entity.type
_entity.pdbx_description
1 polymer ?
#
loop_
_entity_poly.entity_id
_entity_poly.type
_entity_poly.pdbx_seq_one_letter_code
_entity_poly.pdbx_strand_id
1 'polypeptide(L)'
;MKKKKVICIGEALIDRIRNKSNQGFTDFLGGAPANVACALRKLKIDSTFIGSLGSDDYGRKFIKKFSELDVNLDFLQLDNDSSTRVVNVDRDQFGDRFFSGFEQSFHACYADEVLSKKLIEKEILNLEKSFLEIKYLVTGTNLLSSPISAETIFFLIEEANKFEVKIVIDLNWREVFWDHSSFLSEISKSERVNLIKNFLNHANVLKLAKEEATLFFEDENPLLISQRLSKKPDVIITTSGFLESR
;
A
#
# COMPACT_ATOMS: atom_id res chain seq x y z
N MET A 1 9.20 -11.05 26.59
CA MET A 1 9.31 -10.99 25.10
C MET A 1 8.72 -9.66 24.66
N LYS A 2 9.49 -8.77 24.01
CA LYS A 2 8.92 -7.55 23.40
C LYS A 2 7.86 -7.97 22.38
N LYS A 3 6.61 -7.50 22.52
CA LYS A 3 5.58 -7.72 21.53
C LYS A 3 6.07 -7.14 20.20
N LYS A 4 6.07 -7.95 19.15
CA LYS A 4 6.46 -7.52 17.81
C LYS A 4 5.22 -6.87 17.18
N LYS A 5 5.10 -5.54 17.28
CA LYS A 5 4.03 -4.79 16.62
C LYS A 5 4.47 -4.38 15.21
N VAL A 6 3.53 -4.29 14.29
CA VAL A 6 3.75 -3.87 12.91
C VAL A 6 2.75 -2.78 12.55
N ILE A 7 3.21 -1.70 11.96
CA ILE A 7 2.34 -0.73 11.28
C ILE A 7 2.26 -1.09 9.80
N CYS A 8 1.04 -1.09 9.25
CA CYS A 8 0.77 -1.24 7.83
C CYS A 8 0.17 0.07 7.32
N ILE A 9 0.80 0.69 6.32
CA ILE A 9 0.39 1.99 5.77
C ILE A 9 0.07 1.83 4.31
N GLY A 10 -1.12 2.27 3.89
CA GLY A 10 -1.47 2.25 2.48
C GLY A 10 -2.96 2.19 2.21
N GLU A 11 -3.28 1.72 1.02
CA GLU A 11 -4.64 1.60 0.55
C GLU A 11 -5.41 0.45 1.23
N ALA A 12 -6.70 0.71 1.45
CA ALA A 12 -7.73 -0.28 1.65
C ALA A 12 -8.82 -0.01 0.60
N LEU A 13 -9.06 -0.96 -0.29
CA LEU A 13 -9.89 -0.77 -1.49
C LEU A 13 -10.74 -2.01 -1.77
N ILE A 14 -11.70 -1.88 -2.64
CA ILE A 14 -12.54 -2.99 -3.08
C ILE A 14 -12.00 -3.55 -4.39
N ASP A 15 -11.71 -4.85 -4.40
CA ASP A 15 -11.49 -5.61 -5.62
C ASP A 15 -12.85 -6.08 -6.16
N ARG A 16 -13.35 -5.43 -7.20
CA ARG A 16 -14.59 -5.79 -7.88
C ARG A 16 -14.30 -6.76 -9.01
N ILE A 17 -14.52 -8.03 -8.77
CA ILE A 17 -14.17 -9.10 -9.70
C ILE A 17 -15.38 -9.46 -10.56
N ARG A 18 -15.22 -9.43 -11.89
CA ARG A 18 -16.24 -9.91 -12.82
C ARG A 18 -16.45 -11.40 -12.65
N ASN A 19 -17.71 -11.82 -12.54
CA ASN A 19 -18.07 -13.22 -12.41
C ASN A 19 -17.79 -14.00 -13.71
N LYS A 20 -17.42 -15.29 -13.57
CA LYS A 20 -17.13 -16.17 -14.74
C LYS A 20 -18.27 -16.26 -15.75
N SER A 21 -19.52 -16.11 -15.30
CA SER A 21 -20.72 -16.11 -16.15
C SER A 21 -20.95 -14.79 -16.92
N ASN A 22 -20.08 -13.80 -16.78
CA ASN A 22 -20.27 -12.42 -17.24
C ASN A 22 -21.56 -11.73 -16.73
N GLN A 23 -22.23 -12.31 -15.76
CA GLN A 23 -23.44 -11.78 -15.13
C GLN A 23 -23.11 -11.23 -13.73
N GLY A 24 -22.74 -9.93 -13.68
CA GLY A 24 -22.49 -9.22 -12.44
C GLY A 24 -21.06 -9.33 -11.91
N PHE A 25 -20.88 -8.81 -10.72
CA PHE A 25 -19.59 -8.65 -10.03
C PHE A 25 -19.68 -9.20 -8.61
N THR A 26 -18.52 -9.55 -8.06
CA THR A 26 -18.38 -9.85 -6.63
C THR A 26 -17.31 -8.94 -6.04
N ASP A 27 -17.65 -8.23 -4.98
CA ASP A 27 -16.80 -7.28 -4.30
C ASP A 27 -16.06 -7.96 -3.14
N PHE A 28 -14.75 -7.78 -3.09
CA PHE A 28 -13.88 -8.28 -2.03
C PHE A 28 -13.15 -7.12 -1.37
N LEU A 29 -12.93 -7.20 -0.06
CA LEU A 29 -12.03 -6.28 0.64
C LEU A 29 -10.60 -6.59 0.22
N GLY A 30 -9.91 -5.60 -0.35
CA GLY A 30 -8.57 -5.66 -0.92
C GLY A 30 -7.65 -4.56 -0.38
N GLY A 31 -6.57 -4.31 -1.11
CA GLY A 31 -5.49 -3.43 -0.69
C GLY A 31 -4.36 -4.21 -0.01
N ALA A 32 -3.15 -4.11 -0.55
CA ALA A 32 -2.03 -4.91 -0.07
C ALA A 32 -1.70 -4.63 1.41
N PRO A 33 -1.55 -3.37 1.88
CA PRO A 33 -1.28 -3.08 3.28
C PRO A 33 -2.42 -3.48 4.23
N ALA A 34 -3.68 -3.30 3.80
CA ALA A 34 -4.86 -3.72 4.57
C ALA A 34 -4.90 -5.24 4.76
N ASN A 35 -4.59 -5.99 3.69
CA ASN A 35 -4.51 -7.45 3.74
C ASN A 35 -3.37 -7.92 4.67
N VAL A 36 -2.21 -7.26 4.64
CA VAL A 36 -1.09 -7.57 5.54
C VAL A 36 -1.49 -7.32 7.00
N ALA A 37 -2.14 -6.19 7.32
CA ALA A 37 -2.61 -5.89 8.66
C ALA A 37 -3.56 -6.99 9.20
N CYS A 38 -4.52 -7.42 8.38
CA CYS A 38 -5.44 -8.50 8.70
C CYS A 38 -4.73 -9.86 8.87
N ALA A 39 -3.77 -10.17 8.00
CA ALA A 39 -3.02 -11.43 8.06
C ALA A 39 -2.16 -11.52 9.31
N LEU A 40 -1.51 -10.42 9.72
CA LEU A 40 -0.71 -10.36 10.95
C LEU A 40 -1.57 -10.68 12.18
N ARG A 41 -2.78 -10.12 12.27
CA ARG A 41 -3.70 -10.41 13.38
C ARG A 41 -4.11 -11.89 13.42
N LYS A 42 -4.38 -12.50 12.27
CA LYS A 42 -4.64 -13.96 12.20
C LYS A 42 -3.44 -14.78 12.69
N LEU A 43 -2.23 -14.29 12.50
CA LEU A 43 -0.99 -14.87 13.00
C LEU A 43 -0.67 -14.46 14.45
N LYS A 44 -1.60 -13.79 15.16
CA LYS A 44 -1.44 -13.31 16.54
C LYS A 44 -0.29 -12.30 16.70
N ILE A 45 0.01 -11.54 15.67
CA ILE A 45 0.93 -10.41 15.67
C ILE A 45 0.11 -9.13 15.72
N ASP A 46 0.42 -8.25 16.67
CA ASP A 46 -0.28 -6.97 16.79
C ASP A 46 0.02 -6.09 15.58
N SER A 47 -1.03 -5.57 14.95
CA SER A 47 -0.93 -4.68 13.80
C SER A 47 -1.77 -3.42 13.97
N THR A 48 -1.25 -2.31 13.46
CA THR A 48 -1.94 -1.04 13.29
C THR A 48 -2.10 -0.76 11.81
N PHE A 49 -3.26 -0.31 11.37
CA PHE A 49 -3.47 0.13 10.00
C PHE A 49 -3.56 1.66 9.97
N ILE A 50 -2.76 2.28 9.10
CA ILE A 50 -2.81 3.71 8.77
C ILE A 50 -3.20 3.84 7.31
N GLY A 51 -4.31 4.50 7.06
CA GLY A 51 -4.85 4.73 5.73
C GLY A 51 -6.05 5.66 5.80
N SER A 52 -6.68 5.92 4.66
CA SER A 52 -7.89 6.70 4.59
C SER A 52 -8.98 5.93 3.84
N LEU A 53 -10.21 6.00 4.35
CA LEU A 53 -11.41 5.38 3.79
C LEU A 53 -12.51 6.43 3.64
N GLY A 54 -13.37 6.26 2.67
CA GLY A 54 -14.60 7.05 2.59
C GLY A 54 -15.55 6.72 3.75
N SER A 55 -16.36 7.70 4.15
CA SER A 55 -17.46 7.50 5.11
C SER A 55 -18.67 6.78 4.46
N ASP A 56 -18.41 5.84 3.57
CA ASP A 56 -19.37 5.10 2.76
C ASP A 56 -19.57 3.66 3.27
N ASP A 57 -20.39 2.88 2.54
CA ASP A 57 -20.68 1.48 2.90
C ASP A 57 -19.43 0.59 2.86
N TYR A 58 -18.50 0.85 1.93
CA TYR A 58 -17.27 0.10 1.82
C TYR A 58 -16.29 0.43 2.96
N GLY A 59 -16.16 1.72 3.33
CA GLY A 59 -15.41 2.13 4.51
C GLY A 59 -15.95 1.47 5.78
N ARG A 60 -17.26 1.42 5.96
CA ARG A 60 -17.91 0.72 7.10
C ARG A 60 -17.59 -0.79 7.09
N LYS A 61 -17.58 -1.45 5.92
CA LYS A 61 -17.19 -2.88 5.81
C LYS A 61 -15.76 -3.11 6.23
N PHE A 62 -14.82 -2.21 5.86
CA PHE A 62 -13.43 -2.28 6.30
C PHE A 62 -13.29 -2.12 7.81
N ILE A 63 -13.91 -1.09 8.38
CA ILE A 63 -13.88 -0.85 9.85
C ILE A 63 -14.38 -2.09 10.58
N LYS A 64 -15.51 -2.66 10.15
CA LYS A 64 -16.05 -3.89 10.72
C LYS A 64 -15.04 -5.04 10.65
N LYS A 65 -14.42 -5.24 9.47
CA LYS A 65 -13.44 -6.31 9.25
C LYS A 65 -12.19 -6.17 10.11
N PHE A 66 -11.67 -4.95 10.21
CA PHE A 66 -10.52 -4.65 11.04
C PHE A 66 -10.83 -4.87 12.52
N SER A 67 -12.01 -4.41 12.98
CA SER A 67 -12.46 -4.62 14.37
C SER A 67 -12.65 -6.10 14.71
N GLU A 68 -13.21 -6.90 13.80
CA GLU A 68 -13.35 -8.37 13.98
C GLU A 68 -12.00 -9.08 14.17
N LEU A 69 -10.92 -8.49 13.68
CA LEU A 69 -9.57 -9.05 13.75
C LEU A 69 -8.69 -8.34 14.80
N ASP A 70 -9.24 -7.40 15.55
CA ASP A 70 -8.49 -6.55 16.49
C ASP A 70 -7.33 -5.77 15.86
N VAL A 71 -7.44 -5.36 14.60
CA VAL A 71 -6.48 -4.42 13.99
C VAL A 71 -6.63 -3.06 14.68
N ASN A 72 -5.54 -2.48 15.17
CA ASN A 72 -5.59 -1.13 15.74
C ASN A 72 -5.82 -0.08 14.64
N LEU A 73 -6.77 0.83 14.87
CA LEU A 73 -7.24 1.85 13.93
C LEU A 73 -7.06 3.29 14.46
N ASP A 74 -6.22 3.51 15.47
CA ASP A 74 -6.05 4.83 16.11
C ASP A 74 -5.67 5.94 15.10
N PHE A 75 -5.07 5.57 13.96
CA PHE A 75 -4.62 6.49 12.92
C PHE A 75 -5.38 6.30 11.58
N LEU A 76 -6.49 5.55 11.58
CA LEU A 76 -7.36 5.47 10.41
C LEU A 76 -8.08 6.79 10.21
N GLN A 77 -8.05 7.32 8.99
CA GLN A 77 -8.79 8.51 8.61
C GLN A 77 -10.09 8.13 7.90
N LEU A 78 -11.16 8.86 8.20
CA LEU A 78 -12.43 8.77 7.50
C LEU A 78 -12.70 10.10 6.83
N ASP A 79 -12.88 10.06 5.53
CA ASP A 79 -13.16 11.23 4.71
C ASP A 79 -14.61 11.23 4.23
N ASN A 80 -15.31 12.37 4.42
CA ASN A 80 -16.73 12.51 4.03
C ASN A 80 -16.86 12.94 2.57
N ASP A 81 -15.81 13.50 1.99
CA ASP A 81 -15.81 14.12 0.67
C ASP A 81 -15.12 13.22 -0.38
N SER A 82 -14.68 12.03 0.02
CA SER A 82 -14.04 11.05 -0.85
C SER A 82 -14.68 9.67 -0.70
N SER A 83 -14.64 8.87 -1.77
CA SER A 83 -15.14 7.51 -1.75
C SER A 83 -14.03 6.50 -1.43
N THR A 84 -14.39 5.39 -0.79
CA THR A 84 -13.51 4.21 -0.75
C THR A 84 -13.32 3.69 -2.17
N ARG A 85 -12.08 3.51 -2.61
CA ARG A 85 -11.74 3.11 -3.98
C ARG A 85 -12.29 1.73 -4.31
N VAL A 86 -12.88 1.62 -5.51
CA VAL A 86 -13.28 0.34 -6.11
C VAL A 86 -12.49 0.11 -7.39
N VAL A 87 -11.74 -0.98 -7.41
CA VAL A 87 -10.92 -1.39 -8.55
C VAL A 87 -11.62 -2.50 -9.31
N ASN A 88 -11.85 -2.30 -10.60
CA ASN A 88 -12.40 -3.32 -11.48
C ASN A 88 -11.31 -4.33 -11.85
N VAL A 89 -11.60 -5.61 -11.62
CA VAL A 89 -10.70 -6.72 -11.90
C VAL A 89 -11.37 -7.63 -12.91
N ASP A 90 -10.82 -7.66 -14.11
CA ASP A 90 -11.24 -8.56 -15.16
C ASP A 90 -10.29 -9.76 -15.28
N ARG A 91 -10.65 -10.73 -16.15
CA ARG A 91 -9.82 -11.87 -16.47
C ARG A 91 -9.52 -11.86 -17.96
N ASP A 92 -8.28 -12.17 -18.30
CA ASP A 92 -7.89 -12.36 -19.68
C ASP A 92 -8.38 -13.71 -20.24
N GLN A 93 -8.04 -13.99 -21.47
CA GLN A 93 -8.39 -15.24 -22.16
C GLN A 93 -7.78 -16.51 -21.51
N PHE A 94 -6.73 -16.35 -20.71
CA PHE A 94 -6.07 -17.44 -19.96
C PHE A 94 -6.63 -17.60 -18.54
N GLY A 95 -7.53 -16.68 -18.12
CA GLY A 95 -8.14 -16.65 -16.79
C GLY A 95 -7.32 -15.88 -15.76
N ASP A 96 -6.22 -15.26 -16.17
CA ASP A 96 -5.41 -14.41 -15.30
C ASP A 96 -6.12 -13.09 -15.02
N ARG A 97 -5.95 -12.58 -13.78
CA ARG A 97 -6.60 -11.35 -13.34
C ARG A 97 -5.76 -10.15 -13.74
N PHE A 98 -6.42 -9.12 -14.25
CA PHE A 98 -5.80 -7.81 -14.47
C PHE A 98 -6.74 -6.69 -14.01
N PHE A 99 -6.15 -5.56 -13.64
CA PHE A 99 -6.89 -4.36 -13.25
C PHE A 99 -7.33 -3.62 -14.51
N SER A 100 -8.65 -3.48 -14.68
CA SER A 100 -9.24 -2.86 -15.89
C SER A 100 -9.66 -1.40 -15.69
N GLY A 101 -9.48 -0.85 -14.49
CA GLY A 101 -9.79 0.53 -14.14
C GLY A 101 -10.45 0.65 -12.79
N PHE A 102 -11.03 1.81 -12.55
CA PHE A 102 -11.77 2.11 -11.33
C PHE A 102 -13.25 2.31 -11.62
N GLU A 103 -14.10 2.02 -10.63
CA GLU A 103 -15.47 2.51 -10.68
C GLU A 103 -15.44 4.03 -10.53
N GLN A 104 -16.32 4.71 -11.25
CA GLN A 104 -16.40 6.17 -11.17
C GLN A 104 -16.72 6.58 -9.73
N SER A 105 -15.86 7.39 -9.13
CA SER A 105 -16.14 7.97 -7.83
C SER A 105 -17.30 8.95 -7.91
N PHE A 106 -18.18 8.93 -6.90
CA PHE A 106 -19.22 9.96 -6.73
C PHE A 106 -18.61 11.29 -6.24
N HIS A 107 -17.38 11.27 -5.77
CA HIS A 107 -16.61 12.40 -5.26
C HIS A 107 -15.47 12.75 -6.22
N ALA A 108 -14.83 13.90 -5.99
CA ALA A 108 -13.72 14.37 -6.83
C ALA A 108 -12.47 13.48 -6.77
N CYS A 109 -12.31 12.70 -5.67
CA CYS A 109 -11.16 11.83 -5.43
C CYS A 109 -11.54 10.61 -4.62
N TYR A 110 -10.59 9.68 -4.50
CA TYR A 110 -10.69 8.54 -3.59
C TYR A 110 -10.02 8.84 -2.25
N ALA A 111 -10.52 8.22 -1.19
CA ALA A 111 -10.06 8.48 0.17
C ALA A 111 -8.56 8.16 0.38
N ASP A 112 -8.03 7.14 -0.30
CA ASP A 112 -6.61 6.81 -0.25
C ASP A 112 -5.69 7.86 -0.91
N GLU A 113 -6.24 8.78 -1.71
CA GLU A 113 -5.52 9.91 -2.31
C GLU A 113 -5.40 11.11 -1.37
N VAL A 114 -6.17 11.15 -0.29
CA VAL A 114 -6.24 12.27 0.64
C VAL A 114 -5.81 11.91 2.07
N LEU A 115 -4.99 10.88 2.23
CA LEU A 115 -4.38 10.56 3.53
C LEU A 115 -3.58 11.76 4.04
N SER A 116 -4.08 12.41 5.07
CA SER A 116 -3.62 13.72 5.52
C SER A 116 -2.52 13.62 6.57
N LYS A 117 -1.33 14.12 6.26
CA LYS A 117 -0.23 14.34 7.22
C LYS A 117 -0.67 15.19 8.39
N LYS A 118 -1.40 16.26 8.13
CA LYS A 118 -1.88 17.18 9.18
C LYS A 118 -2.75 16.51 10.24
N LEU A 119 -3.53 15.48 9.86
CA LEU A 119 -4.31 14.69 10.81
C LEU A 119 -3.41 13.77 11.63
N ILE A 120 -2.38 13.20 11.04
CA ILE A 120 -1.38 12.38 11.76
C ILE A 120 -0.58 13.25 12.74
N GLU A 121 -0.17 14.45 12.34
CA GLU A 121 0.59 15.38 13.21
C GLU A 121 -0.18 15.78 14.46
N LYS A 122 -1.50 15.85 14.43
CA LYS A 122 -2.32 16.11 15.62
C LYS A 122 -2.18 15.01 16.68
N GLU A 123 -1.88 13.79 16.24
CA GLU A 123 -1.72 12.61 17.08
C GLU A 123 -0.25 12.20 17.23
N ILE A 124 0.71 13.12 16.94
CA ILE A 124 2.14 12.78 16.85
C ILE A 124 2.68 12.12 18.11
N LEU A 125 2.28 12.58 19.31
CA LEU A 125 2.72 11.99 20.56
C LEU A 125 2.24 10.55 20.76
N ASN A 126 1.06 10.22 20.24
CA ASN A 126 0.52 8.85 20.26
C ASN A 126 1.23 7.98 19.23
N LEU A 127 1.56 8.54 18.07
CA LEU A 127 2.33 7.86 17.03
C LEU A 127 3.75 7.55 17.51
N GLU A 128 4.46 8.51 18.12
CA GLU A 128 5.80 8.32 18.68
C GLU A 128 5.81 7.24 19.77
N LYS A 129 4.83 7.25 20.68
CA LYS A 129 4.67 6.17 21.67
C LYS A 129 4.47 4.81 21.00
N SER A 130 3.71 4.78 19.91
CA SER A 130 3.51 3.54 19.13
C SER A 130 4.83 3.06 18.52
N PHE A 131 5.64 3.96 17.95
CA PHE A 131 6.92 3.60 17.34
C PHE A 131 7.92 2.97 18.32
N LEU A 132 7.86 3.31 19.62
CA LEU A 132 8.70 2.65 20.64
C LEU A 132 8.45 1.14 20.77
N GLU A 133 7.27 0.65 20.37
CA GLU A 133 6.89 -0.75 20.47
C GLU A 133 6.89 -1.47 19.10
N ILE A 134 7.02 -0.71 18.01
CA ILE A 134 6.94 -1.20 16.64
C ILE A 134 8.32 -1.61 16.15
N LYS A 135 8.35 -2.74 15.46
CA LYS A 135 9.57 -3.25 14.82
C LYS A 135 9.59 -2.98 13.31
N TYR A 136 8.44 -3.03 12.65
CA TYR A 136 8.33 -2.89 11.20
C TYR A 136 7.21 -1.95 10.82
N LEU A 137 7.47 -1.14 9.80
CA LEU A 137 6.50 -0.37 9.03
C LEU A 137 6.43 -0.99 7.63
N VAL A 138 5.25 -1.47 7.25
CA VAL A 138 5.00 -2.12 5.95
C VAL A 138 4.18 -1.19 5.07
N THR A 139 4.61 -0.98 3.83
CA THR A 139 3.90 -0.13 2.87
C THR A 139 4.13 -0.60 1.42
N GLY A 140 3.38 -0.02 0.49
CA GLY A 140 3.54 -0.18 -0.96
C GLY A 140 3.71 1.15 -1.66
N THR A 141 3.60 1.17 -2.99
CA THR A 141 3.83 2.38 -3.81
C THR A 141 2.55 3.10 -4.23
N ASN A 142 1.37 2.53 -3.97
CA ASN A 142 0.11 3.10 -4.47
C ASN A 142 -0.20 4.50 -3.92
N LEU A 143 0.18 4.78 -2.65
CA LEU A 143 0.00 6.12 -2.07
C LEU A 143 0.84 7.21 -2.75
N LEU A 144 1.89 6.84 -3.47
CA LEU A 144 2.72 7.80 -4.22
C LEU A 144 2.00 8.37 -5.45
N SER A 145 0.88 7.78 -5.85
CA SER A 145 0.06 8.26 -6.96
C SER A 145 -0.70 9.56 -6.64
N SER A 146 -0.73 9.98 -5.37
CA SER A 146 -1.26 11.28 -4.93
C SER A 146 -0.22 12.05 -4.13
N PRO A 147 -0.06 13.37 -4.38
CA PRO A 147 0.90 14.20 -3.63
C PRO A 147 0.60 14.27 -2.14
N ILE A 148 -0.69 14.37 -1.78
CA ILE A 148 -1.14 14.47 -0.39
C ILE A 148 -0.74 13.20 0.36
N SER A 149 -1.04 12.04 -0.20
CA SER A 149 -0.72 10.76 0.42
C SER A 149 0.78 10.45 0.34
N ALA A 150 1.46 10.88 -0.76
CA ALA A 150 2.91 10.77 -0.87
C ALA A 150 3.63 11.58 0.21
N GLU A 151 3.24 12.83 0.44
CA GLU A 151 3.80 13.65 1.54
C GLU A 151 3.64 12.94 2.89
N THR A 152 2.47 12.35 3.12
CA THR A 152 2.15 11.68 4.38
C THR A 152 3.01 10.42 4.57
N ILE A 153 3.18 9.59 3.55
CA ILE A 153 3.99 8.38 3.68
C ILE A 153 5.47 8.69 3.88
N PHE A 154 6.02 9.70 3.20
CA PHE A 154 7.40 10.14 3.44
C PHE A 154 7.58 10.65 4.86
N PHE A 155 6.66 11.48 5.35
CA PHE A 155 6.67 11.94 6.74
C PHE A 155 6.66 10.76 7.73
N LEU A 156 5.78 9.78 7.54
CA LEU A 156 5.69 8.60 8.43
C LEU A 156 6.96 7.74 8.40
N ILE A 157 7.63 7.63 7.25
CA ILE A 157 8.92 6.94 7.14
C ILE A 157 10.02 7.71 7.87
N GLU A 158 10.05 9.04 7.75
CA GLU A 158 11.01 9.88 8.47
C GLU A 158 10.82 9.76 9.97
N GLU A 159 9.57 9.83 10.46
CA GLU A 159 9.28 9.63 11.88
C GLU A 159 9.69 8.23 12.35
N ALA A 160 9.34 7.18 11.60
CA ALA A 160 9.69 5.80 11.92
C ALA A 160 11.22 5.59 12.04
N ASN A 161 11.99 6.24 11.16
CA ASN A 161 13.45 6.17 11.18
C ASN A 161 14.06 6.75 12.47
N LYS A 162 13.44 7.76 13.11
CA LYS A 162 13.91 8.32 14.40
C LYS A 162 13.86 7.29 15.54
N PHE A 163 13.00 6.28 15.41
CA PHE A 163 12.81 5.19 16.38
C PHE A 163 13.41 3.85 15.91
N GLU A 164 14.25 3.88 14.88
CA GLU A 164 14.91 2.68 14.31
C GLU A 164 13.92 1.60 13.83
N VAL A 165 12.70 1.99 13.46
CA VAL A 165 11.70 1.10 12.87
C VAL A 165 12.16 0.67 11.49
N LYS A 166 12.14 -0.64 11.22
CA LYS A 166 12.53 -1.18 9.92
C LYS A 166 11.43 -1.01 8.87
N ILE A 167 11.78 -0.40 7.76
CA ILE A 167 10.84 -0.13 6.65
C ILE A 167 10.81 -1.33 5.71
N VAL A 168 9.62 -1.88 5.50
CA VAL A 168 9.33 -2.98 4.56
C VAL A 168 8.52 -2.41 3.42
N ILE A 169 9.06 -2.44 2.21
CA ILE A 169 8.36 -1.97 1.02
C ILE A 169 8.05 -3.16 0.11
N ASP A 170 6.76 -3.42 -0.13
CA ASP A 170 6.30 -4.23 -1.25
C ASP A 170 6.05 -3.29 -2.43
N LEU A 171 6.84 -3.41 -3.49
CA LEU A 171 6.73 -2.50 -4.63
C LEU A 171 5.30 -2.45 -5.15
N ASN A 172 4.68 -3.61 -5.33
CA ASN A 172 3.26 -3.77 -5.67
C ASN A 172 2.77 -2.76 -6.73
N TRP A 173 3.54 -2.64 -7.81
CA TRP A 173 3.27 -1.71 -8.89
C TRP A 173 1.93 -2.01 -9.55
N ARG A 174 1.12 -0.97 -9.72
CA ARG A 174 -0.15 -1.04 -10.43
C ARG A 174 -0.29 0.19 -11.31
N GLU A 175 0.00 0.05 -12.59
CA GLU A 175 0.01 1.14 -13.57
C GLU A 175 -1.31 1.93 -13.56
N VAL A 176 -2.44 1.24 -13.39
CA VAL A 176 -3.78 1.85 -13.35
C VAL A 176 -3.91 2.97 -12.31
N PHE A 177 -3.23 2.89 -11.16
CA PHE A 177 -3.26 3.96 -10.14
C PHE A 177 -2.54 5.22 -10.61
N TRP A 178 -1.58 5.06 -11.49
CA TRP A 178 -0.73 6.15 -11.98
C TRP A 178 -1.30 6.81 -13.22
N ASP A 179 -2.04 6.07 -14.04
CA ASP A 179 -2.64 6.59 -15.26
C ASP A 179 -3.95 7.33 -15.00
N HIS A 180 -4.67 7.00 -13.92
CA HIS A 180 -5.92 7.66 -13.55
C HIS A 180 -5.77 8.82 -12.56
N SER A 181 -4.57 9.07 -12.06
CA SER A 181 -4.32 10.23 -11.22
C SER A 181 -4.30 11.49 -12.07
N SER A 182 -5.24 12.39 -11.84
CA SER A 182 -5.26 13.72 -12.49
C SER A 182 -3.97 14.51 -12.23
N PHE A 183 -3.34 14.26 -11.10
CA PHE A 183 -2.09 14.88 -10.68
C PHE A 183 -0.87 14.35 -11.46
N LEU A 184 -0.87 13.07 -11.79
CA LEU A 184 0.28 12.41 -12.44
C LEU A 184 0.23 12.48 -13.98
N SER A 185 -0.85 12.99 -14.56
CA SER A 185 -0.95 13.23 -16.00
C SER A 185 0.13 14.23 -16.51
N GLU A 186 0.61 15.09 -15.64
CA GLU A 186 1.65 16.08 -15.94
C GLU A 186 3.08 15.56 -15.73
N ILE A 187 3.24 14.39 -15.08
CA ILE A 187 4.55 13.81 -14.78
C ILE A 187 4.91 12.74 -15.81
N SER A 188 6.07 12.87 -16.42
CA SER A 188 6.58 11.90 -17.39
C SER A 188 6.79 10.52 -16.79
N LYS A 189 6.77 9.48 -17.62
CA LYS A 189 7.03 8.09 -17.16
C LYS A 189 8.39 7.97 -16.45
N SER A 190 9.41 8.68 -16.90
CA SER A 190 10.75 8.68 -16.28
C SER A 190 10.74 9.31 -14.89
N GLU A 191 9.97 10.38 -14.69
CA GLU A 191 9.84 11.02 -13.38
C GLU A 191 9.08 10.11 -12.39
N ARG A 192 8.04 9.41 -12.85
CA ARG A 192 7.33 8.39 -12.02
C ARG A 192 8.28 7.29 -11.58
N VAL A 193 9.07 6.74 -12.50
CA VAL A 193 10.08 5.71 -12.18
C VAL A 193 11.12 6.24 -11.19
N ASN A 194 11.59 7.47 -11.35
CA ASN A 194 12.54 8.08 -10.43
C ASN A 194 11.93 8.30 -9.03
N LEU A 195 10.68 8.77 -8.95
CA LEU A 195 9.97 8.91 -7.68
C LEU A 195 9.89 7.57 -6.93
N ILE A 196 9.53 6.50 -7.64
CA ILE A 196 9.46 5.16 -7.06
C ILE A 196 10.84 4.70 -6.62
N LYS A 197 11.88 4.80 -7.46
CA LYS A 197 13.24 4.41 -7.10
C LYS A 197 13.74 5.17 -5.87
N ASN A 198 13.46 6.46 -5.77
CA ASN A 198 13.79 7.26 -4.60
C ASN A 198 13.07 6.75 -3.35
N PHE A 199 11.80 6.40 -3.47
CA PHE A 199 11.03 5.81 -2.38
C PHE A 199 11.62 4.45 -1.93
N LEU A 200 12.01 3.59 -2.87
CA LEU A 200 12.60 2.29 -2.57
C LEU A 200 13.92 2.38 -1.79
N ASN A 201 14.66 3.51 -1.86
CA ASN A 201 15.85 3.74 -1.06
C ASN A 201 15.60 3.81 0.44
N HIS A 202 14.34 3.96 0.88
CA HIS A 202 13.99 3.91 2.31
C HIS A 202 13.86 2.47 2.83
N ALA A 203 13.79 1.46 1.97
CA ALA A 203 13.55 0.09 2.36
C ALA A 203 14.72 -0.51 3.16
N ASN A 204 14.39 -1.17 4.28
CA ASN A 204 15.26 -2.16 4.90
C ASN A 204 14.98 -3.57 4.34
N VAL A 205 13.71 -3.83 4.02
CA VAL A 205 13.27 -5.04 3.32
C VAL A 205 12.50 -4.59 2.08
N LEU A 206 12.93 -5.04 0.92
CA LEU A 206 12.29 -4.76 -0.37
C LEU A 206 11.75 -6.06 -0.96
N LYS A 207 10.45 -6.10 -1.24
CA LYS A 207 9.82 -7.18 -1.99
C LYS A 207 9.34 -6.64 -3.33
N LEU A 208 9.57 -7.40 -4.40
CA LEU A 208 9.11 -7.11 -5.75
C LEU A 208 8.80 -8.40 -6.50
N ALA A 209 7.85 -8.34 -7.43
CA ALA A 209 7.62 -9.40 -8.39
C ALA A 209 8.73 -9.36 -9.47
N LYS A 210 8.92 -10.48 -10.17
CA LYS A 210 9.88 -10.60 -11.27
C LYS A 210 9.67 -9.53 -12.34
N GLU A 211 8.42 -9.30 -12.72
CA GLU A 211 8.03 -8.32 -13.72
C GLU A 211 8.37 -6.89 -13.26
N GLU A 212 8.17 -6.60 -11.97
CA GLU A 212 8.53 -5.33 -11.36
C GLU A 212 10.05 -5.14 -11.31
N ALA A 213 10.79 -6.20 -10.98
CA ALA A 213 12.25 -6.19 -10.97
C ALA A 213 12.80 -5.86 -12.37
N THR A 214 12.29 -6.51 -13.40
CA THR A 214 12.65 -6.23 -14.80
C THR A 214 12.27 -4.81 -15.20
N LEU A 215 11.07 -4.35 -14.86
CA LEU A 215 10.57 -3.02 -15.24
C LEU A 215 11.38 -1.88 -14.61
N PHE A 216 11.68 -1.98 -13.32
CA PHE A 216 12.34 -0.89 -12.57
C PHE A 216 13.85 -1.00 -12.54
N PHE A 217 14.39 -2.21 -12.63
CA PHE A 217 15.83 -2.45 -12.47
C PHE A 217 16.48 -3.15 -13.66
N GLU A 218 15.72 -3.51 -14.71
CA GLU A 218 16.22 -4.26 -15.87
C GLU A 218 16.99 -5.53 -15.46
N ASP A 219 16.61 -6.12 -14.32
CA ASP A 219 17.25 -7.27 -13.72
C ASP A 219 16.32 -7.97 -12.74
N GLU A 220 16.49 -9.29 -12.57
CA GLU A 220 15.74 -10.10 -11.62
C GLU A 220 16.60 -10.55 -10.43
N ASN A 221 17.91 -10.38 -10.53
CA ASN A 221 18.85 -10.82 -9.50
C ASN A 221 18.86 -9.83 -8.32
N PRO A 222 18.48 -10.25 -7.09
CA PRO A 222 18.46 -9.38 -5.93
C PRO A 222 19.78 -8.67 -5.64
N LEU A 223 20.93 -9.32 -5.92
CA LEU A 223 22.26 -8.71 -5.71
C LEU A 223 22.50 -7.54 -6.66
N LEU A 224 22.11 -7.67 -7.93
CA LEU A 224 22.25 -6.61 -8.93
C LEU A 224 21.26 -5.47 -8.68
N ILE A 225 20.04 -5.80 -8.26
CA ILE A 225 19.05 -4.80 -7.82
C ILE A 225 19.61 -3.99 -6.64
N SER A 226 20.19 -4.66 -5.65
CA SER A 226 20.80 -4.00 -4.48
C SER A 226 21.90 -3.01 -4.87
N GLN A 227 22.67 -3.29 -5.90
CA GLN A 227 23.75 -2.40 -6.39
C GLN A 227 23.21 -1.13 -7.08
N ARG A 228 21.97 -1.15 -7.57
CA ARG A 228 21.31 -0.04 -8.26
C ARG A 228 20.54 0.89 -7.31
N LEU A 229 20.41 0.51 -6.05
CA LEU A 229 19.78 1.33 -5.00
C LEU A 229 20.85 2.15 -4.28
N SER A 230 20.57 3.42 -4.01
CA SER A 230 21.49 4.32 -3.28
C SER A 230 21.71 3.86 -1.85
N LYS A 231 20.69 3.31 -1.21
CA LYS A 231 20.79 2.64 0.09
C LYS A 231 20.47 1.16 -0.10
N LYS A 232 21.41 0.31 0.29
CA LYS A 232 21.23 -1.15 0.18
C LYS A 232 20.25 -1.64 1.24
N PRO A 233 19.16 -2.33 0.86
CA PRO A 233 18.30 -3.02 1.81
C PRO A 233 19.05 -4.14 2.55
N ASP A 234 18.57 -4.46 3.77
CA ASP A 234 19.08 -5.63 4.51
C ASP A 234 18.65 -6.94 3.82
N VAL A 235 17.46 -6.91 3.18
CA VAL A 235 16.86 -8.06 2.48
C VAL A 235 16.16 -7.58 1.22
N ILE A 236 16.37 -8.31 0.11
CA ILE A 236 15.57 -8.19 -1.12
C ILE A 236 14.92 -9.54 -1.41
N ILE A 237 13.61 -9.53 -1.70
CA ILE A 237 12.82 -10.71 -2.04
C ILE A 237 12.25 -10.49 -3.45
N THR A 238 12.63 -11.34 -4.41
CA THR A 238 11.99 -11.39 -5.72
C THR A 238 11.07 -12.60 -5.79
N THR A 239 9.83 -12.40 -6.27
CA THR A 239 8.83 -13.47 -6.40
C THR A 239 8.56 -13.74 -7.87
N SER A 240 8.40 -15.01 -8.24
CA SER A 240 8.22 -15.47 -9.64
C SER A 240 6.93 -16.29 -9.80
N GLY A 241 5.81 -15.80 -9.29
CA GLY A 241 4.53 -16.49 -9.36
C GLY A 241 4.57 -17.83 -8.62
N PHE A 242 4.39 -18.93 -9.35
CA PHE A 242 4.42 -20.29 -8.82
C PHE A 242 5.83 -20.89 -8.67
N LEU A 243 6.87 -20.18 -9.10
CA LEU A 243 8.26 -20.58 -8.92
C LEU A 243 8.76 -20.17 -7.53
N GLU A 244 9.90 -20.76 -7.11
CA GLU A 244 10.53 -20.38 -5.84
C GLU A 244 10.91 -18.90 -5.82
N SER A 245 10.63 -18.24 -4.70
CA SER A 245 11.08 -16.87 -4.43
C SER A 245 12.58 -16.83 -4.13
N ARG A 246 13.25 -15.78 -4.54
CA ARG A 246 14.68 -15.55 -4.36
C ARG A 246 14.97 -14.34 -3.52
#